data_08ce30f08f58f033a6bf1c38f0429249
#
_entry.id   08ce30f08f58f033a6bf1c38f0429249
#
_cell.length_a   1.000
_cell.length_b   1.000
_cell.length_c   1.000
_cell.angle_alpha   90.00
_cell.angle_beta   90.00
_cell.angle_gamma   90.00
#
_symmetry.space_group_name_H-M   'P 1'
#
loop_
_entity.id
_entity.type
_entity.pdbx_description
1 polymer ?
#
loop_
_entity_poly.entity_id
_entity_poly.type
_entity_poly.pdbx_seq_one_letter_code
_entity_poly.pdbx_strand_id
1 'polypeptide(L)'
;SIRLVGSEMCIRDRTSGATESDNLAIKGAARFYKSKGNHIITSKIEHKAVLDSCRQLEREGFEVSYLEPNNNGIITPSQVKAAITSNTILVSLMHINNEIGVINDIEAIGNITKDAGVVFHVDAAQSTGKLPIDLSVMNIDLMSFSAHKTYGPKGIGALYARRKPRVRLEAQIHGGGHERGMRSGTLATHQIVGMGEAFRIAKLEMENDNARITACLLYTSPSPRDVSR
;
A
#
# COMPACT_ATOMS: atom_id res chain seq x y z
N SER A 1 -11.35 4.14 -17.73
CA SER A 1 -10.05 4.50 -17.12
C SER A 1 -10.30 4.94 -15.69
N ILE A 2 -9.69 4.25 -14.73
CA ILE A 2 -9.71 4.66 -13.32
C ILE A 2 -8.90 5.97 -13.25
N ARG A 3 -9.56 7.09 -13.15
CA ARG A 3 -8.92 8.34 -12.75
C ARG A 3 -8.95 8.42 -11.22
N LEU A 4 -7.90 7.90 -10.60
CA LEU A 4 -7.47 8.45 -9.32
C LEU A 4 -6.99 9.88 -9.62
N VAL A 5 -7.34 10.86 -8.80
CA VAL A 5 -6.91 12.25 -9.00
C VAL A 5 -5.38 12.27 -9.09
N GLY A 6 -4.82 12.93 -10.10
CA GLY A 6 -3.37 12.93 -10.36
C GLY A 6 -2.86 11.79 -11.24
N SER A 7 -3.72 11.01 -11.86
CA SER A 7 -3.37 9.78 -12.59
C SER A 7 -2.48 9.93 -13.84
N GLU A 8 -2.35 11.14 -14.38
CA GLU A 8 -1.56 11.39 -15.59
C GLU A 8 -0.04 11.39 -15.34
N MET A 9 0.35 11.56 -14.08
CA MET A 9 1.76 11.50 -13.65
C MET A 9 2.19 10.14 -13.09
N CYS A 10 1.38 9.11 -13.21
CA CYS A 10 1.53 7.84 -12.52
C CYS A 10 1.53 6.65 -13.47
N ILE A 11 2.36 5.67 -13.15
CA ILE A 11 2.29 4.33 -13.75
C ILE A 11 1.39 3.51 -12.83
N ARG A 12 0.41 2.80 -13.41
CA ARG A 12 -0.40 1.82 -12.71
C ARG A 12 -0.21 0.49 -13.41
N ASP A 13 0.41 -0.44 -12.69
CA ASP A 13 0.63 -1.77 -13.20
C ASP A 13 -0.41 -2.70 -12.59
N ARG A 14 -1.12 -3.45 -13.44
CA ARG A 14 -2.11 -4.40 -13.00
C ARG A 14 -1.42 -5.65 -12.48
N THR A 15 -1.92 -6.14 -11.38
CA THR A 15 -1.46 -7.34 -10.69
C THR A 15 -2.63 -8.27 -10.42
N SER A 16 -2.38 -9.46 -9.87
CA SER A 16 -3.44 -10.39 -9.47
C SER A 16 -4.10 -10.03 -8.12
N GLY A 17 -3.62 -9.00 -7.43
CA GLY A 17 -4.13 -8.54 -6.14
C GLY A 17 -3.07 -7.79 -5.34
N ALA A 18 -3.43 -7.32 -4.13
CA ALA A 18 -2.51 -6.59 -3.27
C ALA A 18 -1.26 -7.40 -2.92
N THR A 19 -1.37 -8.70 -2.68
CA THR A 19 -0.21 -9.55 -2.38
C THR A 19 0.86 -9.51 -3.48
N GLU A 20 0.48 -9.57 -4.77
CA GLU A 20 1.44 -9.43 -5.87
C GLU A 20 1.96 -7.99 -5.94
N SER A 21 1.10 -6.99 -5.72
CA SER A 21 1.49 -5.57 -5.70
C SER A 21 2.52 -5.28 -4.62
N ASP A 22 2.33 -5.80 -3.39
CA ASP A 22 3.27 -5.65 -2.27
C ASP A 22 4.61 -6.32 -2.57
N ASN A 23 4.58 -7.55 -3.10
CA ASN A 23 5.80 -8.24 -3.51
C ASN A 23 6.56 -7.45 -4.58
N LEU A 24 5.87 -6.96 -5.62
CA LEU A 24 6.48 -6.18 -6.68
C LEU A 24 7.05 -4.86 -6.16
N ALA A 25 6.30 -4.16 -5.30
CA ALA A 25 6.73 -2.91 -4.68
C ALA A 25 7.97 -3.11 -3.81
N ILE A 26 7.88 -4.02 -2.84
CA ILE A 26 8.90 -4.21 -1.81
C ILE A 26 10.16 -4.84 -2.41
N LYS A 27 10.03 -6.00 -3.04
CA LYS A 27 11.18 -6.72 -3.62
C LYS A 27 11.76 -5.98 -4.82
N GLY A 28 10.88 -5.44 -5.68
CA GLY A 28 11.30 -4.70 -6.86
C GLY A 28 12.06 -3.42 -6.52
N ALA A 29 11.59 -2.64 -5.52
CA ALA A 29 12.30 -1.45 -5.05
C ALA A 29 13.61 -1.84 -4.35
N ALA A 30 13.57 -2.77 -3.38
CA ALA A 30 14.76 -3.18 -2.63
C ALA A 30 15.89 -3.61 -3.55
N ARG A 31 15.62 -4.50 -4.52
CA ARG A 31 16.63 -4.99 -5.46
C ARG A 31 17.13 -3.90 -6.40
N PHE A 32 16.24 -3.04 -6.92
CA PHE A 32 16.64 -1.95 -7.80
C PHE A 32 17.53 -0.93 -7.09
N TYR A 33 17.23 -0.58 -5.82
CA TYR A 33 17.96 0.42 -5.07
C TYR A 33 19.08 -0.17 -4.19
N LYS A 34 19.42 -1.45 -4.31
CA LYS A 34 20.43 -2.15 -3.50
C LYS A 34 21.81 -1.45 -3.51
N SER A 35 22.18 -0.78 -4.61
CA SER A 35 23.44 -0.03 -4.70
C SER A 35 23.46 1.25 -3.83
N LYS A 36 22.30 1.71 -3.34
CA LYS A 36 22.18 2.90 -2.48
C LYS A 36 22.15 2.56 -1.00
N GLY A 37 21.81 1.31 -0.66
CA GLY A 37 21.68 0.85 0.70
C GLY A 37 20.96 -0.50 0.75
N ASN A 38 20.88 -1.08 1.93
CA ASN A 38 20.27 -2.40 2.15
C ASN A 38 19.25 -2.42 3.30
N HIS A 39 18.88 -1.25 3.85
CA HIS A 39 17.98 -1.17 4.99
C HIS A 39 16.54 -0.85 4.57
N ILE A 40 15.60 -1.59 5.16
CA ILE A 40 14.15 -1.49 4.93
C ILE A 40 13.46 -1.29 6.27
N ILE A 41 12.47 -0.41 6.33
CA ILE A 41 11.63 -0.20 7.51
C ILE A 41 10.22 -0.66 7.21
N THR A 42 9.65 -1.46 8.11
CA THR A 42 8.24 -1.89 8.07
C THR A 42 7.69 -1.98 9.50
N SER A 43 6.46 -2.45 9.69
CA SER A 43 5.90 -2.66 11.02
C SER A 43 5.64 -4.13 11.33
N LYS A 44 5.53 -4.48 12.62
CA LYS A 44 5.22 -5.86 13.04
C LYS A 44 3.78 -6.28 12.76
N ILE A 45 2.90 -5.31 12.56
CA ILE A 45 1.47 -5.53 12.35
C ILE A 45 1.04 -5.45 10.88
N GLU A 46 1.99 -5.48 9.95
CA GLU A 46 1.71 -5.52 8.51
C GLU A 46 1.02 -6.83 8.10
N HIS A 47 0.33 -6.77 6.96
CA HIS A 47 -0.19 -7.98 6.32
C HIS A 47 0.95 -8.96 5.99
N LYS A 48 0.67 -10.27 6.01
CA LYS A 48 1.68 -11.31 5.70
C LYS A 48 2.38 -11.11 4.36
N ALA A 49 1.72 -10.55 3.36
CA ALA A 49 2.33 -10.25 2.06
C ALA A 49 3.55 -9.31 2.19
N VAL A 50 3.47 -8.33 3.10
CA VAL A 50 4.56 -7.40 3.41
C VAL A 50 5.61 -8.09 4.26
N LEU A 51 5.20 -8.72 5.38
CA LEU A 51 6.13 -9.37 6.32
C LEU A 51 6.95 -10.48 5.65
N ASP A 52 6.30 -11.35 4.87
CA ASP A 52 7.00 -12.46 4.22
C ASP A 52 7.89 -11.97 3.06
N SER A 53 7.53 -10.86 2.40
CA SER A 53 8.40 -10.20 1.42
C SER A 53 9.66 -9.62 2.08
N CYS A 54 9.53 -8.99 3.24
CA CYS A 54 10.65 -8.49 4.02
C CYS A 54 11.55 -9.64 4.51
N ARG A 55 10.96 -10.72 5.07
CA ARG A 55 11.72 -11.91 5.48
C ARG A 55 12.48 -12.57 4.32
N GLN A 56 11.92 -12.54 3.12
CA GLN A 56 12.64 -13.03 1.95
C GLN A 56 13.84 -12.13 1.62
N LEU A 57 13.69 -10.82 1.73
CA LEU A 57 14.79 -9.88 1.51
C LEU A 57 15.90 -10.00 2.59
N GLU A 58 15.56 -10.32 3.85
CA GLU A 58 16.55 -10.63 4.88
C GLU A 58 17.44 -11.83 4.47
N ARG A 59 16.85 -12.87 3.87
CA ARG A 59 17.61 -14.01 3.31
C ARG A 59 18.50 -13.61 2.13
N GLU A 60 18.18 -12.51 1.46
CA GLU A 60 18.96 -11.94 0.35
C GLU A 60 20.02 -10.92 0.83
N GLY A 61 20.15 -10.73 2.16
CA GLY A 61 21.17 -9.88 2.80
C GLY A 61 20.73 -8.43 3.00
N PHE A 62 19.43 -8.16 2.99
CA PHE A 62 18.90 -6.85 3.42
C PHE A 62 18.70 -6.85 4.95
N GLU A 63 18.77 -5.67 5.54
CA GLU A 63 18.45 -5.42 6.94
C GLU A 63 17.01 -4.89 7.03
N VAL A 64 16.21 -5.42 7.96
CA VAL A 64 14.82 -4.99 8.13
C VAL A 64 14.55 -4.55 9.56
N SER A 65 14.11 -3.30 9.73
CA SER A 65 13.59 -2.80 10.99
C SER A 65 12.07 -2.97 11.05
N TYR A 66 11.60 -3.80 11.99
CA TYR A 66 10.18 -4.01 12.26
C TYR A 66 9.74 -3.12 13.42
N LEU A 67 9.08 -2.00 13.10
CA LEU A 67 8.61 -1.06 14.10
C LEU A 67 7.49 -1.67 14.96
N GLU A 68 7.58 -1.45 16.26
CA GLU A 68 6.53 -1.81 17.21
C GLU A 68 5.46 -0.71 17.22
N PRO A 69 4.17 -1.03 17.03
CA PRO A 69 3.11 -0.05 17.19
C PRO A 69 3.04 0.46 18.62
N ASN A 70 2.58 1.69 18.80
CA ASN A 70 2.30 2.23 20.12
C ASN A 70 1.08 1.54 20.78
N ASN A 71 0.73 1.92 22.01
CA ASN A 71 -0.39 1.33 22.74
C ASN A 71 -1.76 1.47 22.03
N ASN A 72 -1.88 2.36 21.05
CA ASN A 72 -3.07 2.53 20.23
C ASN A 72 -2.99 1.75 18.91
N GLY A 73 -1.96 0.93 18.71
CA GLY A 73 -1.75 0.15 17.49
C GLY A 73 -1.20 0.96 16.31
N ILE A 74 -0.76 2.21 16.51
CA ILE A 74 -0.34 3.14 15.44
C ILE A 74 1.18 3.17 15.34
N ILE A 75 1.70 3.21 14.11
CA ILE A 75 3.08 3.57 13.82
C ILE A 75 3.17 5.09 13.64
N THR A 76 3.88 5.75 14.55
CA THR A 76 3.99 7.21 14.53
C THR A 76 5.04 7.72 13.54
N PRO A 77 4.85 8.91 12.95
CA PRO A 77 5.86 9.54 12.09
C PRO A 77 7.23 9.68 12.77
N SER A 78 7.25 9.95 14.08
CA SER A 78 8.48 10.06 14.87
C SER A 78 9.26 8.75 14.97
N GLN A 79 8.58 7.61 15.11
CA GLN A 79 9.22 6.27 15.08
C GLN A 79 9.87 6.01 13.73
N VAL A 80 9.17 6.32 12.62
CA VAL A 80 9.73 6.18 11.26
C VAL A 80 10.97 7.06 11.10
N LYS A 81 10.88 8.34 11.50
CA LYS A 81 11.99 9.27 11.43
C LYS A 81 13.22 8.78 12.22
N ALA A 82 13.00 8.26 13.42
CA ALA A 82 14.08 7.73 14.27
C ALA A 82 14.74 6.46 13.71
N ALA A 83 13.99 5.66 12.94
CA ALA A 83 14.50 4.41 12.35
C ALA A 83 15.24 4.62 11.02
N ILE A 84 15.07 5.75 10.35
CA ILE A 84 15.76 6.05 9.08
C ILE A 84 17.26 6.23 9.34
N THR A 85 18.06 5.49 8.57
CA THR A 85 19.52 5.57 8.54
C THR A 85 20.02 5.96 7.15
N SER A 86 21.32 6.21 7.00
CA SER A 86 21.94 6.47 5.68
C SER A 86 21.81 5.29 4.70
N ASN A 87 21.57 4.08 5.21
CA ASN A 87 21.40 2.87 4.40
C ASN A 87 19.93 2.55 4.09
N THR A 88 18.98 3.35 4.61
CA THR A 88 17.55 3.11 4.38
C THR A 88 17.17 3.46 2.94
N ILE A 89 16.57 2.50 2.25
CA ILE A 89 16.14 2.66 0.85
C ILE A 89 14.62 2.56 0.68
N LEU A 90 13.93 1.95 1.64
CA LEU A 90 12.50 1.70 1.55
C LEU A 90 11.84 1.77 2.93
N VAL A 91 10.72 2.45 3.00
CA VAL A 91 9.73 2.34 4.09
C VAL A 91 8.47 1.73 3.50
N SER A 92 7.94 0.67 4.12
CA SER A 92 6.71 0.01 3.68
C SER A 92 5.76 -0.12 4.86
N LEU A 93 4.63 0.60 4.82
CA LEU A 93 3.64 0.62 5.89
C LEU A 93 2.22 0.56 5.31
N MET A 94 1.32 -0.12 6.01
CA MET A 94 -0.09 -0.12 5.65
C MET A 94 -0.77 1.19 6.06
N HIS A 95 -1.75 1.62 5.28
CA HIS A 95 -2.57 2.79 5.60
C HIS A 95 -3.58 2.47 6.71
N ILE A 96 -4.39 1.41 6.50
CA ILE A 96 -5.35 0.91 7.51
C ILE A 96 -4.99 -0.53 7.84
N ASN A 97 -4.89 -0.84 9.13
CA ASN A 97 -4.63 -2.21 9.56
C ASN A 97 -5.87 -3.10 9.34
N ASN A 98 -5.66 -4.28 8.78
CA ASN A 98 -6.72 -5.22 8.41
C ASN A 98 -7.35 -5.97 9.60
N GLU A 99 -6.68 -6.00 10.76
CA GLU A 99 -7.13 -6.70 11.97
C GLU A 99 -7.79 -5.75 12.99
N ILE A 100 -7.11 -4.65 13.32
CA ILE A 100 -7.52 -3.74 14.39
C ILE A 100 -8.09 -2.41 13.88
N GLY A 101 -8.05 -2.15 12.56
CA GLY A 101 -8.67 -1.00 11.92
C GLY A 101 -8.00 0.36 12.18
N VAL A 102 -6.83 0.41 12.81
CA VAL A 102 -6.09 1.65 13.03
C VAL A 102 -5.62 2.27 11.72
N ILE A 103 -5.56 3.60 11.69
CA ILE A 103 -5.16 4.38 10.52
C ILE A 103 -3.82 5.03 10.83
N ASN A 104 -2.81 4.76 9.99
CA ASN A 104 -1.50 5.41 10.07
C ASN A 104 -1.51 6.74 9.31
N ASP A 105 -0.79 7.73 9.81
CA ASP A 105 -0.62 9.04 9.15
C ASP A 105 0.40 8.93 8.01
N ILE A 106 -0.09 8.39 6.87
CA ILE A 106 0.76 8.19 5.67
C ILE A 106 1.18 9.50 5.02
N GLU A 107 0.50 10.62 5.27
CA GLU A 107 0.88 11.92 4.74
C GLU A 107 2.11 12.46 5.49
N ALA A 108 2.08 12.48 6.82
CA ALA A 108 3.22 12.88 7.62
C ALA A 108 4.44 11.97 7.42
N ILE A 109 4.22 10.64 7.33
CA ILE A 109 5.28 9.67 7.03
C ILE A 109 5.86 9.90 5.63
N GLY A 110 5.01 10.16 4.63
CA GLY A 110 5.42 10.46 3.27
C GLY A 110 6.29 11.72 3.16
N ASN A 111 6.02 12.74 3.97
CA ASN A 111 6.86 13.94 4.02
C ASN A 111 8.25 13.60 4.59
N ILE A 112 8.32 12.82 5.67
CA ILE A 112 9.59 12.38 6.28
C ILE A 112 10.42 11.55 5.30
N THR A 113 9.82 10.58 4.64
CA THR A 113 10.54 9.71 3.69
C THR A 113 11.03 10.47 2.47
N LYS A 114 10.23 11.42 1.97
CA LYS A 114 10.61 12.32 0.88
C LYS A 114 11.83 13.17 1.25
N ASP A 115 11.80 13.80 2.43
CA ASP A 115 12.92 14.64 2.91
C ASP A 115 14.20 13.83 3.11
N ALA A 116 14.07 12.54 3.47
CA ALA A 116 15.18 11.61 3.61
C ALA A 116 15.63 10.97 2.27
N GLY A 117 14.91 11.19 1.17
CA GLY A 117 15.18 10.56 -0.13
C GLY A 117 14.95 9.06 -0.17
N VAL A 118 14.09 8.54 0.71
CA VAL A 118 13.75 7.13 0.88
C VAL A 118 12.45 6.83 0.14
N VAL A 119 12.37 5.70 -0.58
CA VAL A 119 11.14 5.26 -1.26
C VAL A 119 10.07 4.91 -0.23
N PHE A 120 8.85 5.42 -0.41
CA PHE A 120 7.72 5.12 0.44
C PHE A 120 6.67 4.28 -0.28
N HIS A 121 6.46 3.07 0.23
CA HIS A 121 5.39 2.15 -0.18
C HIS A 121 4.27 2.11 0.85
N VAL A 122 3.03 2.15 0.37
CA VAL A 122 1.82 2.05 1.20
C VAL A 122 0.98 0.86 0.75
N ASP A 123 0.72 -0.09 1.64
CA ASP A 123 -0.37 -1.06 1.42
C ASP A 123 -1.71 -0.37 1.71
N ALA A 124 -2.45 -0.08 0.64
CA ALA A 124 -3.76 0.57 0.68
C ALA A 124 -4.93 -0.39 0.41
N ALA A 125 -4.71 -1.71 0.56
CA ALA A 125 -5.75 -2.70 0.30
C ALA A 125 -7.02 -2.47 1.14
N GLN A 126 -6.88 -1.97 2.36
CA GLN A 126 -8.01 -1.70 3.25
C GLN A 126 -8.56 -0.27 3.14
N SER A 127 -7.78 0.70 2.67
CA SER A 127 -8.17 2.11 2.63
C SER A 127 -8.78 2.55 1.31
N THR A 128 -8.41 1.89 0.21
CA THR A 128 -8.90 2.26 -1.11
C THR A 128 -10.41 2.09 -1.22
N GLY A 129 -11.10 3.16 -1.66
CA GLY A 129 -12.57 3.20 -1.74
C GLY A 129 -13.28 3.39 -0.39
N LYS A 130 -12.53 3.59 0.71
CA LYS A 130 -13.07 3.86 2.06
C LYS A 130 -12.57 5.18 2.63
N LEU A 131 -11.35 5.59 2.29
CA LEU A 131 -10.80 6.89 2.66
C LEU A 131 -10.43 7.70 1.42
N PRO A 132 -10.50 9.03 1.49
CA PRO A 132 -9.97 9.90 0.44
C PRO A 132 -8.47 9.70 0.30
N ILE A 133 -8.00 9.44 -0.92
CA ILE A 133 -6.58 9.32 -1.25
C ILE A 133 -6.31 10.21 -2.46
N ASP A 134 -5.48 11.24 -2.28
CA ASP A 134 -5.04 12.11 -3.36
C ASP A 134 -3.52 12.01 -3.53
N LEU A 135 -3.11 11.24 -4.53
CA LEU A 135 -1.71 11.00 -4.85
C LEU A 135 -1.02 12.19 -5.53
N SER A 136 -1.76 13.27 -5.85
CA SER A 136 -1.18 14.51 -6.38
C SER A 136 -0.52 15.35 -5.28
N VAL A 137 -1.01 15.24 -4.04
CA VAL A 137 -0.52 15.99 -2.88
C VAL A 137 0.22 15.11 -1.88
N MET A 138 -0.17 13.85 -1.73
CA MET A 138 0.50 12.91 -0.84
C MET A 138 1.84 12.45 -1.39
N ASN A 139 2.88 12.47 -0.57
CA ASN A 139 4.24 12.04 -0.94
C ASN A 139 4.40 10.52 -0.81
N ILE A 140 3.69 9.78 -1.67
CA ILE A 140 3.72 8.31 -1.72
C ILE A 140 4.31 7.89 -3.06
N ASP A 141 5.30 7.01 -3.04
CA ASP A 141 6.03 6.55 -4.23
C ASP A 141 5.41 5.31 -4.85
N LEU A 142 4.95 4.39 -4.01
CA LEU A 142 4.34 3.12 -4.37
C LEU A 142 3.09 2.91 -3.53
N MET A 143 2.01 2.40 -4.14
CA MET A 143 0.80 2.10 -3.39
C MET A 143 0.10 0.87 -3.96
N SER A 144 -0.17 -0.11 -3.11
CA SER A 144 -0.80 -1.39 -3.47
C SER A 144 -2.31 -1.34 -3.28
N PHE A 145 -3.06 -1.92 -4.24
CA PHE A 145 -4.52 -1.96 -4.25
C PHE A 145 -5.03 -3.37 -4.53
N SER A 146 -6.24 -3.67 -4.05
CA SER A 146 -6.96 -4.89 -4.39
C SER A 146 -8.42 -4.58 -4.72
N ALA A 147 -8.93 -5.12 -5.82
CA ALA A 147 -10.31 -4.88 -6.24
C ALA A 147 -11.33 -5.51 -5.28
N HIS A 148 -11.08 -6.73 -4.80
CA HIS A 148 -12.05 -7.48 -3.97
C HIS A 148 -12.28 -6.86 -2.58
N LYS A 149 -11.43 -5.96 -2.13
CA LYS A 149 -11.62 -5.19 -0.88
C LYS A 149 -12.51 -3.94 -1.09
N THR A 150 -12.80 -3.62 -2.35
CA THR A 150 -13.68 -2.52 -2.77
C THR A 150 -14.83 -3.08 -3.62
N TYR A 151 -15.35 -4.25 -3.23
CA TYR A 151 -16.47 -4.96 -3.87
C TYR A 151 -16.27 -5.29 -5.35
N GLY A 152 -15.05 -5.22 -5.84
CA GLY A 152 -14.66 -5.61 -7.20
C GLY A 152 -14.31 -7.10 -7.32
N PRO A 153 -13.93 -7.56 -8.51
CA PRO A 153 -13.62 -8.96 -8.76
C PRO A 153 -12.36 -9.41 -8.01
N LYS A 154 -12.33 -10.69 -7.60
CA LYS A 154 -11.13 -11.36 -7.10
C LYS A 154 -10.14 -11.58 -8.23
N GLY A 155 -8.86 -11.72 -7.91
CA GLY A 155 -7.81 -12.02 -8.89
C GLY A 155 -7.31 -10.82 -9.69
N ILE A 156 -7.64 -9.59 -9.26
CA ILE A 156 -7.15 -8.35 -9.85
C ILE A 156 -6.80 -7.34 -8.76
N GLY A 157 -5.70 -6.65 -8.93
CA GLY A 157 -5.24 -5.51 -8.14
C GLY A 157 -4.42 -4.57 -9.00
N ALA A 158 -3.79 -3.61 -8.39
CA ALA A 158 -2.88 -2.70 -9.07
C ALA A 158 -1.79 -2.19 -8.12
N LEU A 159 -0.65 -1.85 -8.70
CA LEU A 159 0.42 -1.10 -8.08
C LEU A 159 0.48 0.30 -8.72
N TYR A 160 0.32 1.32 -7.91
CA TYR A 160 0.70 2.67 -8.29
C TYR A 160 2.21 2.83 -8.13
N ALA A 161 2.88 3.35 -9.15
CA ALA A 161 4.27 3.77 -9.06
C ALA A 161 4.41 5.21 -9.55
N ARG A 162 5.01 6.08 -8.72
CA ARG A 162 5.22 7.49 -9.02
C ARG A 162 6.12 7.65 -10.25
N ARG A 163 5.71 8.54 -11.15
CA ARG A 163 6.43 8.78 -12.39
C ARG A 163 7.38 9.98 -12.31
N LYS A 164 7.08 10.96 -11.45
CA LYS A 164 7.88 12.17 -11.28
C LYS A 164 7.98 12.55 -9.79
N PRO A 165 9.17 12.40 -9.16
CA PRO A 165 10.35 11.70 -9.71
C PRO A 165 10.02 10.23 -10.00
N ARG A 166 10.72 9.63 -10.99
CA ARG A 166 10.41 8.25 -11.39
C ARG A 166 10.95 7.26 -10.38
N VAL A 167 10.06 6.50 -9.76
CA VAL A 167 10.42 5.30 -9.01
C VAL A 167 10.64 4.14 -9.98
N ARG A 168 11.67 3.35 -9.75
CA ARG A 168 12.02 2.18 -10.56
C ARG A 168 11.91 0.92 -9.74
N LEU A 169 11.49 -0.14 -10.39
CA LEU A 169 11.31 -1.47 -9.80
C LEU A 169 12.01 -2.50 -10.68
N GLU A 170 12.60 -3.50 -10.05
CA GLU A 170 12.99 -4.72 -10.73
C GLU A 170 11.76 -5.60 -10.93
N ALA A 171 11.52 -6.02 -12.16
CA ALA A 171 10.39 -6.89 -12.50
C ALA A 171 10.56 -8.27 -11.87
N GLN A 172 9.47 -8.86 -11.38
CA GLN A 172 9.46 -10.21 -10.81
C GLN A 172 8.89 -11.25 -11.79
N ILE A 173 8.03 -10.82 -12.73
CA ILE A 173 7.42 -11.67 -13.73
C ILE A 173 7.86 -11.17 -15.10
N HIS A 174 8.65 -12.00 -15.81
CA HIS A 174 9.21 -11.69 -17.12
C HIS A 174 8.38 -12.32 -18.23
N GLY A 175 8.44 -11.77 -19.45
CA GLY A 175 7.71 -12.27 -20.62
C GLY A 175 7.41 -11.18 -21.65
N GLY A 176 6.19 -11.09 -22.14
CA GLY A 176 5.77 -10.24 -23.26
C GLY A 176 5.79 -8.72 -23.06
N GLY A 177 6.47 -8.20 -22.03
CA GLY A 177 6.69 -6.76 -21.85
C GLY A 177 5.45 -5.95 -21.44
N HIS A 178 4.37 -6.60 -21.01
CA HIS A 178 3.19 -5.92 -20.51
C HIS A 178 3.52 -5.02 -19.31
N GLU A 179 2.66 -4.05 -19.03
CA GLU A 179 2.85 -3.07 -17.96
C GLU A 179 4.26 -2.42 -18.02
N ARG A 180 4.69 -2.08 -19.26
CA ARG A 180 5.99 -1.44 -19.51
C ARG A 180 7.20 -2.24 -19.02
N GLY A 181 7.06 -3.57 -19.00
CA GLY A 181 8.10 -4.50 -18.58
C GLY A 181 8.14 -4.76 -17.07
N MET A 182 7.33 -4.09 -16.26
CA MET A 182 7.33 -4.30 -14.82
C MET A 182 6.54 -5.53 -14.38
N ARG A 183 5.51 -5.90 -15.15
CA ARG A 183 4.73 -7.11 -14.88
C ARG A 183 4.21 -7.72 -16.19
N SER A 184 4.83 -8.77 -16.65
CA SER A 184 4.42 -9.46 -17.86
C SER A 184 3.26 -10.43 -17.61
N GLY A 185 2.45 -10.67 -18.63
CA GLY A 185 1.31 -11.59 -18.63
C GLY A 185 0.10 -11.00 -19.33
N THR A 186 -0.62 -11.83 -20.07
CA THR A 186 -1.84 -11.42 -20.78
C THR A 186 -2.84 -10.79 -19.82
N LEU A 187 -3.41 -9.66 -20.20
CA LEU A 187 -4.29 -8.87 -19.37
C LEU A 187 -5.67 -9.54 -19.22
N ALA A 188 -6.14 -9.69 -17.99
CA ALA A 188 -7.50 -10.14 -17.67
C ALA A 188 -8.49 -8.99 -17.87
N THR A 189 -8.85 -8.68 -19.12
CA THR A 189 -9.60 -7.47 -19.49
C THR A 189 -10.94 -7.35 -18.77
N HIS A 190 -11.66 -8.44 -18.60
CA HIS A 190 -12.93 -8.47 -17.87
C HIS A 190 -12.77 -8.09 -16.38
N GLN A 191 -11.71 -8.55 -15.73
CA GLN A 191 -11.41 -8.17 -14.33
C GLN A 191 -10.98 -6.71 -14.23
N ILE A 192 -10.22 -6.21 -15.21
CA ILE A 192 -9.80 -4.80 -15.27
C ILE A 192 -11.02 -3.88 -15.38
N VAL A 193 -11.99 -4.22 -16.23
CA VAL A 193 -13.24 -3.48 -16.36
C VAL A 193 -14.04 -3.51 -15.05
N GLY A 194 -14.18 -4.69 -14.45
CA GLY A 194 -14.88 -4.86 -13.17
C GLY A 194 -14.20 -4.09 -12.02
N MET A 195 -12.87 -4.10 -11.94
CA MET A 195 -12.13 -3.27 -10.99
C MET A 195 -12.37 -1.78 -11.24
N GLY A 196 -12.34 -1.35 -12.51
CA GLY A 196 -12.60 0.03 -12.88
C GLY A 196 -13.98 0.53 -12.44
N GLU A 197 -14.99 -0.28 -12.62
CA GLU A 197 -16.36 0.03 -12.22
C GLU A 197 -16.52 0.03 -10.69
N ALA A 198 -15.94 -0.95 -9.98
CA ALA A 198 -15.96 -0.98 -8.53
C ALA A 198 -15.36 0.30 -7.90
N PHE A 199 -14.22 0.76 -8.41
CA PHE A 199 -13.60 2.00 -7.94
C PHE A 199 -14.40 3.25 -8.33
N ARG A 200 -15.09 3.25 -9.49
CA ARG A 200 -15.97 4.34 -9.88
C ARG A 200 -17.14 4.46 -8.91
N ILE A 201 -17.78 3.35 -8.58
CA ILE A 201 -18.91 3.31 -7.63
C ILE A 201 -18.41 3.73 -6.25
N ALA A 202 -17.32 3.14 -5.75
CA ALA A 202 -16.76 3.49 -4.46
C ALA A 202 -16.45 4.99 -4.32
N LYS A 203 -15.96 5.63 -5.37
CA LYS A 203 -15.74 7.09 -5.37
C LYS A 203 -17.02 7.89 -5.21
N LEU A 204 -18.12 7.43 -5.79
CA LEU A 204 -19.42 8.16 -5.75
C LEU A 204 -20.15 7.92 -4.43
N GLU A 205 -20.01 6.74 -3.84
CA GLU A 205 -20.80 6.28 -2.70
C GLU A 205 -20.04 6.34 -1.37
N MET A 206 -18.72 6.59 -1.38
CA MET A 206 -17.83 6.51 -0.22
C MET A 206 -18.34 7.29 1.00
N GLU A 207 -18.81 8.53 0.81
CA GLU A 207 -19.29 9.36 1.92
C GLU A 207 -20.57 8.80 2.53
N ASN A 208 -21.52 8.38 1.69
CA ASN A 208 -22.78 7.78 2.14
C ASN A 208 -22.56 6.43 2.81
N ASP A 209 -21.69 5.61 2.25
CA ASP A 209 -21.34 4.30 2.83
C ASP A 209 -20.64 4.46 4.16
N ASN A 210 -19.68 5.36 4.28
CA ASN A 210 -18.99 5.63 5.54
C ASN A 210 -19.94 6.15 6.61
N ALA A 211 -20.85 7.06 6.27
CA ALA A 211 -21.87 7.55 7.21
C ALA A 211 -22.77 6.41 7.70
N ARG A 212 -23.26 5.57 6.79
CA ARG A 212 -24.10 4.42 7.10
C ARG A 212 -23.38 3.39 7.98
N ILE A 213 -22.12 3.04 7.64
CA ILE A 213 -21.30 2.07 8.38
C ILE A 213 -21.01 2.61 9.78
N THR A 214 -20.64 3.89 9.91
CA THR A 214 -20.38 4.52 11.21
C THR A 214 -21.63 4.53 12.11
N ALA A 215 -22.78 4.87 11.56
CA ALA A 215 -24.04 4.84 12.31
C ALA A 215 -24.39 3.42 12.78
N CYS A 216 -24.21 2.41 11.92
CA CYS A 216 -24.41 1.01 12.26
C CYS A 216 -23.45 0.53 13.36
N LEU A 217 -22.18 0.88 13.29
CA LEU A 217 -21.15 0.52 14.27
C LEU A 217 -21.48 1.14 15.64
N LEU A 218 -21.88 2.41 15.69
CA LEU A 218 -22.25 3.08 16.93
C LEU A 218 -23.49 2.46 17.59
N TYR A 219 -24.42 1.93 16.79
CA TYR A 219 -25.59 1.23 17.30
C TYR A 219 -25.26 -0.16 17.88
N THR A 220 -24.29 -0.87 17.30
CA THR A 220 -23.93 -2.24 17.66
C THR A 220 -22.81 -2.34 18.69
N SER A 221 -22.13 -1.24 19.03
CA SER A 221 -21.06 -1.17 20.02
C SER A 221 -21.45 -0.22 21.17
N PRO A 222 -21.24 -0.61 22.46
CA PRO A 222 -20.61 -1.85 22.91
C PRO A 222 -21.60 -3.02 22.96
N SER A 223 -21.11 -4.23 22.66
CA SER A 223 -21.87 -5.47 22.94
C SER A 223 -22.08 -5.58 24.47
N PRO A 224 -23.25 -6.07 24.95
CA PRO A 224 -23.45 -6.34 26.38
C PRO A 224 -22.39 -7.26 26.99
N ARG A 225 -21.66 -8.03 26.19
CA ARG A 225 -20.53 -8.87 26.63
C ARG A 225 -19.25 -8.09 26.88
N ASP A 226 -19.11 -6.88 26.33
CA ASP A 226 -17.92 -6.05 26.49
C ASP A 226 -18.00 -5.17 27.75
N VAL A 227 -19.18 -5.03 28.36
CA VAL A 227 -19.44 -4.23 29.56
C VAL A 227 -19.28 -5.04 30.86
N SER A 228 -19.09 -6.37 30.75
CA SER A 228 -19.02 -7.30 31.90
C SER A 228 -17.60 -7.79 32.24
N ARG A 229 -16.56 -6.99 31.88
CA ARG A 229 -15.16 -7.27 32.28
C ARG A 229 -14.55 -6.09 33.01
#